data_1e7712508ab683fef473a01cb8fe346e
#
_entry.id   1e7712508ab683fef473a01cb8fe346e
#
_cell.length_a   1.000
_cell.length_b   1.000
_cell.length_c   1.000
_cell.angle_alpha   90.00
_cell.angle_beta   90.00
_cell.angle_gamma   90.00
#
_symmetry.space_group_name_H-M   'P 1'
#
loop_
_entity.id
_entity.type
_entity.pdbx_description
1 polymer ?
#
loop_
_entity_poly.entity_id
_entity_poly.type
_entity_poly.pdbx_seq_one_letter_code
_entity_poly.pdbx_strand_id
1 'polypeptide(L)'
;ILYPHNHKKIQNSNAPKHQWFEKNLVTTHLKNFLENFKNIIAQVKEDTHTIILSSEGIYNYWWDFPDESKEVLKELGKLFDIEIWVWFREPLDFIEDYYKQCIRNPQVESNPCYGKDLSFSEMLDIKWFSQHLDYQGFVSECQTLFGKNNVSVFKYQGDVVQEVIQKLGLATPYDNPVPRYNKSLNSASIALLRTINHYDLHAKDKELLMPYLREISGVLEHYVNDTLIDEESRKRVLKLARTPMSNS
;
A
#
# COMPACT_ATOMS: atom_id res chain seq x y z
N ILE A 1 -5.21 22.53 -8.76
CA ILE A 1 -5.02 21.23 -8.10
C ILE A 1 -4.09 21.43 -6.92
N LEU A 2 -4.44 20.87 -5.77
CA LEU A 2 -3.64 20.88 -4.56
C LEU A 2 -3.18 19.45 -4.24
N TYR A 3 -1.87 19.24 -4.12
CA TYR A 3 -1.26 18.07 -3.52
C TYR A 3 -0.70 18.50 -2.16
N PRO A 4 -1.43 18.24 -1.05
CA PRO A 4 -1.11 18.86 0.22
C PRO A 4 0.20 18.35 0.81
N HIS A 5 0.96 19.26 1.42
CA HIS A 5 2.15 18.93 2.17
C HIS A 5 1.79 18.77 3.65
N ASN A 6 2.19 17.68 4.27
CA ASN A 6 2.08 17.57 5.71
C ASN A 6 3.22 18.34 6.36
N HIS A 7 2.92 19.50 6.98
CA HIS A 7 3.90 20.38 7.60
C HIS A 7 4.55 19.85 8.89
N LYS A 8 4.08 18.73 9.43
CA LYS A 8 4.81 18.09 10.54
C LYS A 8 6.10 17.51 9.97
N LYS A 9 7.23 18.12 10.35
CA LYS A 9 8.60 17.70 10.00
C LYS A 9 8.75 16.18 10.16
N ILE A 10 8.57 15.45 9.06
CA ILE A 10 9.05 14.10 8.99
C ILE A 10 10.54 14.23 8.75
N GLN A 11 11.33 13.80 9.72
CA GLN A 11 12.78 13.87 9.64
C GLN A 11 13.25 13.32 8.28
N ASN A 12 13.99 14.15 7.55
CA ASN A 12 14.72 13.84 6.33
C ASN A 12 13.95 13.58 5.02
N SER A 13 12.70 14.00 4.86
CA SER A 13 12.05 13.91 3.55
C SER A 13 11.19 15.15 3.27
N ASN A 14 11.52 15.84 2.18
CA ASN A 14 10.74 16.96 1.65
C ASN A 14 9.51 16.49 0.84
N ALA A 15 9.30 15.18 0.72
CA ALA A 15 8.18 14.63 -0.02
C ALA A 15 6.89 14.70 0.81
N PRO A 16 5.77 15.08 0.21
CA PRO A 16 4.46 15.00 0.85
C PRO A 16 4.15 13.55 1.19
N LYS A 17 3.70 13.30 2.41
CA LYS A 17 3.30 11.95 2.85
C LYS A 17 1.91 12.00 3.42
N HIS A 18 1.02 11.19 2.85
CA HIS A 18 -0.36 11.09 3.29
C HIS A 18 -0.63 9.89 4.23
N GLN A 19 0.43 9.26 4.75
CA GLN A 19 0.35 8.14 5.71
C GLN A 19 -0.38 8.47 7.01
N TRP A 20 -0.56 9.75 7.33
CA TRP A 20 -1.39 10.18 8.45
C TRP A 20 -2.85 9.79 8.25
N PHE A 21 -3.29 9.66 7.00
CA PHE A 21 -4.66 9.34 6.64
C PHE A 21 -5.03 7.96 7.17
N GLU A 22 -4.39 6.91 6.68
CA GLU A 22 -4.68 5.55 7.12
C GLU A 22 -4.30 5.31 8.58
N LYS A 23 -3.20 5.87 9.07
CA LYS A 23 -2.78 5.69 10.47
C LYS A 23 -3.81 6.20 11.47
N ASN A 24 -4.39 7.37 11.23
CA ASN A 24 -5.41 7.90 12.13
C ASN A 24 -6.74 7.12 12.04
N LEU A 25 -7.05 6.58 10.88
CA LEU A 25 -8.27 5.77 10.69
C LEU A 25 -8.13 4.39 11.36
N VAL A 26 -7.01 3.71 11.21
CA VAL A 26 -6.75 2.41 11.88
C VAL A 26 -6.76 2.54 13.40
N THR A 27 -6.18 3.61 13.94
CA THR A 27 -6.04 3.81 15.39
C THR A 27 -7.19 4.56 16.03
N THR A 28 -8.26 4.86 15.28
CA THR A 28 -9.40 5.68 15.73
C THR A 28 -9.02 7.05 16.29
N HIS A 29 -7.87 7.58 15.91
CA HIS A 29 -7.49 8.93 16.26
C HIS A 29 -8.24 9.96 15.39
N LEU A 30 -9.57 9.86 15.37
CA LEU A 30 -10.45 10.63 14.48
C LEU A 30 -10.35 12.14 14.70
N LYS A 31 -10.06 12.58 15.93
CA LYS A 31 -9.80 14.00 16.21
C LYS A 31 -8.56 14.48 15.44
N ASN A 32 -7.46 13.73 15.47
CA ASN A 32 -6.24 14.06 14.72
C ASN A 32 -6.48 14.00 13.22
N PHE A 33 -7.27 13.02 12.76
CA PHE A 33 -7.69 12.90 11.36
C PHE A 33 -8.41 14.17 10.89
N LEU A 34 -9.45 14.60 11.61
CA LEU A 34 -10.22 15.78 11.28
C LEU A 34 -9.41 17.08 11.36
N GLU A 35 -8.47 17.17 12.32
CA GLU A 35 -7.57 18.32 12.45
C GLU A 35 -6.59 18.40 11.27
N ASN A 36 -6.00 17.28 10.86
CA ASN A 36 -5.17 17.22 9.66
C ASN A 36 -5.96 17.57 8.40
N PHE A 37 -7.21 17.09 8.29
CA PHE A 37 -8.08 17.41 7.17
C PHE A 37 -8.41 18.90 7.12
N LYS A 38 -8.74 19.53 8.25
CA LYS A 38 -8.92 21.00 8.36
C LYS A 38 -7.69 21.77 7.91
N ASN A 39 -6.49 21.29 8.29
CA ASN A 39 -5.23 21.90 7.86
C ASN A 39 -5.00 21.82 6.34
N ILE A 40 -5.50 20.78 5.70
CA ILE A 40 -5.50 20.67 4.23
C ILE A 40 -6.47 21.67 3.62
N ILE A 41 -7.70 21.72 4.12
CA ILE A 41 -8.71 22.68 3.64
C ILE A 41 -8.22 24.14 3.79
N ALA A 42 -7.47 24.44 4.86
CA ALA A 42 -6.87 25.76 5.06
C ALA A 42 -5.78 26.12 4.00
N GLN A 43 -5.25 25.15 3.25
CA GLN A 43 -4.31 25.37 2.15
C GLN A 43 -5.01 25.63 0.80
N VAL A 44 -6.34 25.44 0.75
CA VAL A 44 -7.15 25.62 -0.47
C VAL A 44 -7.18 27.10 -0.81
N LYS A 45 -6.90 27.43 -2.08
CA LYS A 45 -7.02 28.76 -2.64
C LYS A 45 -8.29 28.87 -3.49
N GLU A 46 -8.69 30.08 -3.84
CA GLU A 46 -9.90 30.32 -4.65
C GLU A 46 -9.93 29.56 -5.98
N ASP A 47 -8.75 29.33 -6.58
CA ASP A 47 -8.56 28.62 -7.84
C ASP A 47 -8.32 27.10 -7.67
N THR A 48 -8.43 26.58 -6.46
CA THR A 48 -8.22 25.15 -6.18
C THR A 48 -9.52 24.37 -6.37
N HIS A 49 -9.58 23.54 -7.40
CA HIS A 49 -10.76 22.73 -7.71
C HIS A 49 -10.61 21.25 -7.26
N THR A 50 -9.39 20.77 -7.06
CA THR A 50 -9.11 19.37 -6.77
C THR A 50 -8.03 19.24 -5.70
N ILE A 51 -8.26 18.37 -4.73
CA ILE A 51 -7.28 17.96 -3.71
C ILE A 51 -6.95 16.49 -3.97
N ILE A 52 -5.68 16.16 -4.06
CA ILE A 52 -5.22 14.78 -4.28
C ILE A 52 -4.61 14.26 -2.99
N LEU A 53 -5.12 13.15 -2.48
CA LEU A 53 -4.52 12.37 -1.40
C LEU A 53 -4.08 11.02 -1.97
N SER A 54 -2.81 10.64 -1.74
CA SER A 54 -2.24 9.42 -2.26
C SER A 54 -1.56 8.63 -1.14
N SER A 55 -1.95 7.39 -0.94
CA SER A 55 -1.31 6.48 0.01
C SER A 55 -1.57 5.01 -0.37
N GLU A 56 -0.50 4.20 -0.40
CA GLU A 56 -0.60 2.74 -0.51
C GLU A 56 -1.23 2.14 0.75
N GLY A 57 -1.06 2.79 1.89
CA GLY A 57 -1.57 2.34 3.18
C GLY A 57 -3.10 2.30 3.24
N ILE A 58 -3.81 3.09 2.44
CA ILE A 58 -5.27 3.04 2.40
C ILE A 58 -5.76 1.64 2.04
N TYR A 59 -5.21 1.03 0.99
CA TYR A 59 -5.56 -0.33 0.61
C TYR A 59 -5.05 -1.37 1.63
N ASN A 60 -3.79 -1.26 2.03
CA ASN A 60 -3.15 -2.24 2.90
C ASN A 60 -3.79 -2.35 4.29
N TYR A 61 -4.38 -1.26 4.79
CA TYR A 61 -5.03 -1.21 6.10
C TYR A 61 -6.55 -1.07 6.03
N TRP A 62 -7.14 -1.16 4.85
CA TRP A 62 -8.59 -1.00 4.66
C TRP A 62 -9.42 -1.92 5.55
N TRP A 63 -8.97 -3.16 5.66
CA TRP A 63 -9.63 -4.20 6.43
C TRP A 63 -9.50 -4.04 7.95
N ASP A 64 -8.56 -3.20 8.36
CA ASP A 64 -8.30 -2.86 9.76
C ASP A 64 -9.04 -1.56 10.19
N PHE A 65 -9.74 -0.89 9.26
CA PHE A 65 -10.52 0.29 9.60
C PHE A 65 -11.76 -0.10 10.39
N PRO A 66 -11.90 0.39 11.65
CA PRO A 66 -13.12 0.22 12.44
C PRO A 66 -14.33 0.90 11.77
N ASP A 67 -15.54 0.47 12.16
CA ASP A 67 -16.77 1.02 11.60
C ASP A 67 -16.88 2.53 11.81
N GLU A 68 -16.44 3.06 12.95
CA GLU A 68 -16.42 4.51 13.22
C GLU A 68 -15.56 5.26 12.21
N SER A 69 -14.45 4.70 11.78
CA SER A 69 -13.57 5.30 10.76
C SER A 69 -14.24 5.30 9.39
N LYS A 70 -14.94 4.21 9.04
CA LYS A 70 -15.71 4.11 7.79
C LYS A 70 -16.88 5.10 7.78
N GLU A 71 -17.58 5.30 8.91
CA GLU A 71 -18.62 6.34 9.03
C GLU A 71 -18.06 7.76 8.84
N VAL A 72 -16.86 8.07 9.37
CA VAL A 72 -16.21 9.36 9.11
C VAL A 72 -15.92 9.55 7.62
N LEU A 73 -15.45 8.52 6.92
CA LEU A 73 -15.22 8.58 5.47
C LEU A 73 -16.52 8.81 4.70
N LYS A 74 -17.59 8.16 5.11
CA LYS A 74 -18.93 8.33 4.53
C LYS A 74 -19.48 9.75 4.74
N GLU A 75 -19.29 10.33 5.94
CA GLU A 75 -19.67 11.72 6.20
C GLU A 75 -18.85 12.70 5.35
N LEU A 76 -17.57 12.44 5.13
CA LEU A 76 -16.76 13.24 4.19
C LEU A 76 -17.30 13.15 2.76
N GLY A 77 -17.76 11.98 2.32
CA GLY A 77 -18.39 11.79 1.01
C GLY A 77 -19.69 12.57 0.82
N LYS A 78 -20.35 13.00 1.91
CA LYS A 78 -21.52 13.90 1.84
C LYS A 78 -21.13 15.38 1.70
N LEU A 79 -19.92 15.74 2.14
CA LEU A 79 -19.43 17.11 2.16
C LEU A 79 -18.59 17.46 0.92
N PHE A 80 -17.97 16.45 0.33
CA PHE A 80 -17.05 16.59 -0.80
C PHE A 80 -17.42 15.59 -1.89
N ASP A 81 -17.19 15.96 -3.13
CA ASP A 81 -17.25 15.04 -4.27
C ASP A 81 -15.93 14.24 -4.28
N ILE A 82 -15.98 13.04 -3.71
CA ILE A 82 -14.80 12.19 -3.53
C ILE A 82 -14.76 11.14 -4.64
N GLU A 83 -13.71 11.19 -5.44
CA GLU A 83 -13.38 10.15 -6.40
C GLU A 83 -12.27 9.24 -5.87
N ILE A 84 -12.46 7.94 -5.98
CA ILE A 84 -11.47 6.92 -5.64
C ILE A 84 -10.88 6.38 -6.93
N TRP A 85 -9.58 6.56 -7.10
CA TRP A 85 -8.82 5.97 -8.19
C TRP A 85 -7.88 4.91 -7.63
N VAL A 86 -8.04 3.66 -8.08
CA VAL A 86 -7.22 2.55 -7.60
C VAL A 86 -6.58 1.79 -8.76
N TRP A 87 -5.28 1.54 -8.64
CA TRP A 87 -4.49 0.74 -9.58
C TRP A 87 -4.16 -0.60 -8.93
N PHE A 88 -4.71 -1.67 -9.47
CA PHE A 88 -4.39 -3.02 -9.02
C PHE A 88 -3.30 -3.66 -9.86
N ARG A 89 -2.36 -4.28 -9.17
CA ARG A 89 -1.36 -5.15 -9.79
C ARG A 89 -1.94 -6.54 -10.03
N GLU A 90 -1.25 -7.34 -10.85
CA GLU A 90 -1.57 -8.76 -10.94
C GLU A 90 -1.51 -9.39 -9.53
N PRO A 91 -2.50 -10.20 -9.14
CA PRO A 91 -2.58 -10.72 -7.78
C PRO A 91 -1.34 -11.48 -7.30
N LEU A 92 -0.70 -12.26 -8.18
CA LEU A 92 0.51 -13.00 -7.86
C LEU A 92 1.68 -12.07 -7.57
N ASP A 93 1.90 -11.05 -8.41
CA ASP A 93 2.98 -10.08 -8.24
C ASP A 93 2.77 -9.24 -6.98
N PHE A 94 1.53 -8.84 -6.73
CA PHE A 94 1.19 -8.05 -5.56
C PHE A 94 1.43 -8.84 -4.26
N ILE A 95 0.87 -10.05 -4.16
CA ILE A 95 0.91 -10.82 -2.91
C ILE A 95 2.32 -11.33 -2.61
N GLU A 96 3.14 -11.61 -3.65
CA GLU A 96 4.54 -11.97 -3.47
C GLU A 96 5.33 -10.80 -2.89
N ASP A 97 5.19 -9.60 -3.45
CA ASP A 97 5.86 -8.42 -2.92
C ASP A 97 5.36 -8.04 -1.53
N TYR A 98 4.08 -8.24 -1.26
CA TYR A 98 3.50 -8.01 0.06
C TYR A 98 4.02 -9.01 1.10
N TYR A 99 4.18 -10.29 0.71
CA TYR A 99 4.86 -11.29 1.54
C TYR A 99 6.29 -10.85 1.90
N LYS A 100 7.09 -10.45 0.90
CA LYS A 100 8.46 -9.93 1.12
C LYS A 100 8.45 -8.75 2.10
N GLN A 101 7.47 -7.87 1.97
CA GLN A 101 7.29 -6.74 2.89
C GLN A 101 6.94 -7.20 4.31
N CYS A 102 6.04 -8.17 4.47
CA CYS A 102 5.68 -8.74 5.77
C CYS A 102 6.91 -9.34 6.47
N ILE A 103 7.70 -10.14 5.76
CA ILE A 103 8.94 -10.73 6.30
C ILE A 103 9.94 -9.65 6.70
N ARG A 104 10.07 -8.60 5.90
CA ARG A 104 11.01 -7.49 6.14
C ARG A 104 10.61 -6.60 7.30
N ASN A 105 9.33 -6.35 7.49
CA ASN A 105 8.84 -5.47 8.53
C ASN A 105 9.24 -5.97 9.92
N PRO A 106 9.45 -5.09 10.91
CA PRO A 106 9.64 -5.50 12.28
C PRO A 106 8.38 -6.19 12.82
N GLN A 107 8.57 -7.11 13.74
CA GLN A 107 7.47 -7.73 14.46
C GLN A 107 6.71 -6.67 15.25
N VAL A 108 5.38 -6.69 15.13
CA VAL A 108 4.47 -5.88 15.93
C VAL A 108 3.33 -6.77 16.42
N GLU A 109 2.94 -6.59 17.69
CA GLU A 109 1.94 -7.44 18.33
C GLU A 109 0.58 -7.43 17.61
N SER A 110 0.20 -6.26 17.08
CA SER A 110 -1.08 -6.09 16.40
C SER A 110 -1.12 -6.68 14.99
N ASN A 111 0.01 -7.17 14.44
CA ASN A 111 0.06 -7.70 13.08
C ASN A 111 0.53 -9.16 13.06
N PRO A 112 -0.32 -10.11 12.63
CA PRO A 112 0.00 -11.53 12.69
C PRO A 112 1.09 -11.99 11.70
N CYS A 113 1.44 -11.15 10.72
CA CYS A 113 2.34 -11.51 9.62
C CYS A 113 3.69 -10.80 9.67
N TYR A 114 3.77 -9.62 10.32
CA TYR A 114 4.98 -8.81 10.28
C TYR A 114 6.10 -9.41 11.11
N GLY A 115 7.28 -9.55 10.48
CA GLY A 115 8.49 -10.03 11.13
C GLY A 115 8.44 -11.49 11.58
N LYS A 116 7.50 -12.27 11.08
CA LYS A 116 7.38 -13.70 11.39
C LYS A 116 8.26 -14.55 10.46
N ASP A 117 8.55 -15.78 10.88
CA ASP A 117 9.28 -16.77 10.07
C ASP A 117 8.35 -17.72 9.29
N LEU A 118 7.19 -17.20 8.92
CA LEU A 118 6.17 -17.95 8.18
C LEU A 118 6.57 -18.14 6.72
N SER A 119 6.33 -19.34 6.18
CA SER A 119 6.37 -19.60 4.75
C SER A 119 5.24 -18.85 4.04
N PHE A 120 5.35 -18.72 2.72
CA PHE A 120 4.30 -18.09 1.93
C PHE A 120 2.96 -18.81 2.07
N SER A 121 2.97 -20.16 2.04
CA SER A 121 1.76 -20.98 2.19
C SER A 121 1.11 -20.80 3.55
N GLU A 122 1.88 -20.80 4.65
CA GLU A 122 1.38 -20.56 6.01
C GLU A 122 0.80 -19.15 6.13
N MET A 123 1.43 -18.15 5.49
CA MET A 123 0.92 -16.79 5.54
C MET A 123 -0.40 -16.65 4.76
N LEU A 124 -0.61 -17.39 3.67
CA LEU A 124 -1.89 -17.45 2.95
C LEU A 124 -3.04 -17.99 3.81
N ASP A 125 -2.77 -18.82 4.81
CA ASP A 125 -3.78 -19.34 5.73
C ASP A 125 -4.26 -18.28 6.74
N ILE A 126 -3.48 -17.21 6.91
CA ILE A 126 -3.84 -16.11 7.78
C ILE A 126 -4.80 -15.17 7.04
N LYS A 127 -6.04 -15.06 7.55
CA LYS A 127 -7.08 -14.21 6.94
C LYS A 127 -6.59 -12.77 6.71
N TRP A 128 -5.87 -12.21 7.68
CA TRP A 128 -5.34 -10.86 7.58
C TRP A 128 -4.46 -10.67 6.33
N PHE A 129 -3.68 -11.68 5.95
CA PHE A 129 -2.86 -11.62 4.74
C PHE A 129 -3.65 -11.89 3.47
N SER A 130 -4.44 -12.99 3.46
CA SER A 130 -5.15 -13.43 2.26
C SER A 130 -6.30 -12.50 1.84
N GLN A 131 -6.87 -11.72 2.76
CA GLN A 131 -7.92 -10.74 2.42
C GLN A 131 -7.42 -9.63 1.47
N HIS A 132 -6.10 -9.38 1.40
CA HIS A 132 -5.53 -8.44 0.43
C HIS A 132 -5.63 -8.91 -1.04
N LEU A 133 -6.10 -10.11 -1.28
CA LEU A 133 -6.46 -10.60 -2.61
C LEU A 133 -7.92 -10.31 -2.99
N ASP A 134 -8.73 -9.81 -2.08
CA ASP A 134 -10.13 -9.46 -2.33
C ASP A 134 -10.28 -8.03 -2.88
N TYR A 135 -9.74 -7.79 -4.08
CA TYR A 135 -9.85 -6.50 -4.77
C TYR A 135 -11.32 -6.10 -4.99
N GLN A 136 -12.18 -7.08 -5.32
CA GLN A 136 -13.60 -6.83 -5.52
C GLN A 136 -14.29 -6.38 -4.23
N GLY A 137 -13.95 -6.98 -3.10
CA GLY A 137 -14.49 -6.59 -1.79
C GLY A 137 -14.11 -5.13 -1.46
N PHE A 138 -12.85 -4.76 -1.64
CA PHE A 138 -12.39 -3.37 -1.47
C PHE A 138 -13.18 -2.39 -2.35
N VAL A 139 -13.29 -2.68 -3.65
CA VAL A 139 -14.03 -1.83 -4.59
C VAL A 139 -15.49 -1.70 -4.19
N SER A 140 -16.13 -2.80 -3.81
CA SER A 140 -17.55 -2.82 -3.41
C SER A 140 -17.79 -1.99 -2.14
N GLU A 141 -16.89 -2.04 -1.17
CA GLU A 141 -16.97 -1.20 0.03
C GLU A 141 -16.76 0.27 -0.31
N CYS A 142 -15.75 0.62 -1.13
CA CYS A 142 -15.56 1.98 -1.60
C CYS A 142 -16.80 2.52 -2.35
N GLN A 143 -17.41 1.70 -3.22
CA GLN A 143 -18.64 2.05 -3.93
C GLN A 143 -19.81 2.29 -2.99
N THR A 144 -19.87 1.55 -1.90
CA THR A 144 -20.91 1.72 -0.87
C THR A 144 -20.72 3.04 -0.11
N LEU A 145 -19.48 3.44 0.16
CA LEU A 145 -19.17 4.66 0.92
C LEU A 145 -19.27 5.92 0.07
N PHE A 146 -18.78 5.88 -1.17
CA PHE A 146 -18.58 7.07 -2.00
C PHE A 146 -19.49 7.12 -3.26
N GLY A 147 -20.21 6.05 -3.54
CA GLY A 147 -21.03 5.91 -4.74
C GLY A 147 -20.34 5.14 -5.87
N LYS A 148 -21.14 4.40 -6.62
CA LYS A 148 -20.63 3.48 -7.67
C LYS A 148 -19.85 4.22 -8.77
N ASN A 149 -20.30 5.41 -9.16
CA ASN A 149 -19.69 6.19 -10.24
C ASN A 149 -18.41 6.91 -9.80
N ASN A 150 -18.15 6.98 -8.51
CA ASN A 150 -17.01 7.68 -7.93
C ASN A 150 -15.82 6.74 -7.65
N VAL A 151 -15.89 5.47 -8.09
CA VAL A 151 -14.80 4.51 -7.92
C VAL A 151 -14.34 4.02 -9.29
N SER A 152 -13.12 4.37 -9.64
CA SER A 152 -12.48 3.97 -10.88
C SER A 152 -11.35 2.98 -10.63
N VAL A 153 -11.38 1.86 -11.34
CA VAL A 153 -10.41 0.77 -11.22
C VAL A 153 -9.54 0.72 -12.46
N PHE A 154 -8.24 0.67 -12.25
CA PHE A 154 -7.25 0.60 -13.32
C PHE A 154 -6.31 -0.58 -13.10
N LYS A 155 -5.78 -1.11 -14.21
CA LYS A 155 -4.69 -2.08 -14.15
C LYS A 155 -3.37 -1.34 -14.03
N TYR A 156 -2.55 -1.71 -13.04
CA TYR A 156 -1.21 -1.16 -12.88
C TYR A 156 -0.30 -1.56 -14.06
N GLN A 157 0.26 -0.58 -14.76
CA GLN A 157 1.13 -0.78 -15.93
C GLN A 157 2.53 -0.18 -15.75
N GLY A 158 2.85 0.28 -14.54
CA GLY A 158 4.20 0.74 -14.17
C GLY A 158 4.30 2.19 -13.75
N ASP A 159 3.72 3.14 -14.47
CA ASP A 159 3.81 4.58 -14.15
C ASP A 159 2.45 5.19 -13.83
N VAL A 160 2.02 4.99 -12.57
CA VAL A 160 0.77 5.56 -12.06
C VAL A 160 0.79 7.09 -12.04
N VAL A 161 1.97 7.71 -11.82
CA VAL A 161 2.07 9.17 -11.73
C VAL A 161 1.73 9.80 -13.09
N GLN A 162 2.27 9.24 -14.17
CA GLN A 162 1.97 9.72 -15.51
C GLN A 162 0.50 9.52 -15.87
N GLU A 163 -0.08 8.37 -15.53
CA GLU A 163 -1.50 8.11 -15.74
C GLU A 163 -2.39 9.11 -15.00
N VAL A 164 -2.08 9.41 -13.74
CA VAL A 164 -2.80 10.43 -12.94
C VAL A 164 -2.71 11.79 -13.59
N ILE A 165 -1.51 12.23 -13.99
CA ILE A 165 -1.29 13.53 -14.66
C ILE A 165 -2.12 13.63 -15.95
N GLN A 166 -2.12 12.57 -16.77
CA GLN A 166 -2.91 12.54 -18.01
C GLN A 166 -4.42 12.61 -17.73
N LYS A 167 -4.92 11.85 -16.75
CA LYS A 167 -6.33 11.86 -16.36
C LYS A 167 -6.79 13.21 -15.83
N LEU A 168 -5.90 13.96 -15.19
CA LEU A 168 -6.15 15.31 -14.71
C LEU A 168 -6.03 16.37 -15.82
N GLY A 169 -5.69 15.98 -17.06
CA GLY A 169 -5.51 16.92 -18.19
C GLY A 169 -4.32 17.87 -18.00
N LEU A 170 -3.34 17.48 -17.17
CA LEU A 170 -2.16 18.30 -16.91
C LEU A 170 -1.10 18.03 -17.96
N ALA A 171 -0.38 19.10 -18.37
CA ALA A 171 0.78 18.95 -19.23
C ALA A 171 1.88 18.18 -18.48
N THR A 172 2.42 17.14 -19.11
CA THR A 172 3.51 16.35 -18.53
C THR A 172 4.83 17.11 -18.65
N PRO A 173 5.46 17.53 -17.53
CA PRO A 173 6.80 18.12 -17.60
C PRO A 173 7.91 17.05 -17.59
N TYR A 174 7.57 15.75 -17.60
CA TYR A 174 8.53 14.67 -17.34
C TYR A 174 8.77 13.81 -18.57
N ASP A 175 9.87 14.08 -19.28
CA ASP A 175 10.47 13.15 -20.26
C ASP A 175 11.42 12.13 -19.60
N ASN A 176 11.66 12.25 -18.30
CA ASN A 176 12.58 11.35 -17.59
C ASN A 176 11.82 10.28 -16.79
N PRO A 177 12.13 9.01 -17.03
CA PRO A 177 11.58 7.93 -16.20
C PRO A 177 11.95 8.15 -14.74
N VAL A 178 10.96 8.07 -13.85
CA VAL A 178 11.20 8.15 -12.40
C VAL A 178 12.11 6.99 -11.99
N PRO A 179 13.29 7.25 -11.38
CA PRO A 179 14.18 6.19 -10.99
C PRO A 179 13.48 5.24 -9.99
N ARG A 180 13.56 3.94 -10.25
CA ARG A 180 13.05 2.93 -9.29
C ARG A 180 14.04 2.82 -8.12
N TYR A 181 13.72 3.43 -7.00
CA TYR A 181 14.58 3.47 -5.81
C TYR A 181 14.52 2.20 -4.94
N ASN A 182 13.46 1.40 -5.05
CA ASN A 182 13.25 0.24 -4.19
C ASN A 182 13.41 -1.05 -4.99
N LYS A 183 14.61 -1.64 -4.98
CA LYS A 183 14.77 -3.03 -5.40
C LYS A 183 14.25 -3.96 -4.29
N SER A 184 13.38 -4.88 -4.66
CA SER A 184 12.92 -5.95 -3.77
C SER A 184 14.10 -6.88 -3.43
N LEU A 185 14.09 -7.48 -2.25
CA LEU A 185 15.02 -8.56 -1.91
C LEU A 185 14.68 -9.80 -2.76
N ASN A 186 15.72 -10.55 -3.17
CA ASN A 186 15.50 -11.83 -3.85
C ASN A 186 15.06 -12.92 -2.85
N SER A 187 14.64 -14.07 -3.37
CA SER A 187 14.15 -15.19 -2.58
C SER A 187 15.14 -15.72 -1.55
N ALA A 188 16.43 -15.79 -1.88
CA ALA A 188 17.47 -16.25 -0.95
C ALA A 188 17.62 -15.29 0.23
N SER A 189 17.62 -13.97 -0.02
CA SER A 189 17.66 -12.96 1.05
C SER A 189 16.39 -12.97 1.91
N ILE A 190 15.23 -13.25 1.33
CA ILE A 190 13.99 -13.43 2.08
C ILE A 190 14.04 -14.69 2.93
N ALA A 191 14.56 -15.82 2.41
CA ALA A 191 14.72 -17.06 3.17
C ALA A 191 15.66 -16.85 4.37
N LEU A 192 16.80 -16.16 4.16
CA LEU A 192 17.72 -15.80 5.24
C LEU A 192 17.04 -14.92 6.28
N LEU A 193 16.28 -13.91 5.85
CA LEU A 193 15.57 -12.99 6.74
C LEU A 193 14.49 -13.70 7.56
N ARG A 194 13.80 -14.70 6.97
CA ARG A 194 12.87 -15.57 7.71
C ARG A 194 13.59 -16.33 8.83
N THR A 195 14.72 -16.95 8.50
CA THR A 195 15.54 -17.64 9.52
C THR A 195 15.94 -16.70 10.65
N ILE A 196 16.31 -15.47 10.32
CA ILE A 196 16.63 -14.43 11.29
C ILE A 196 15.41 -14.06 12.15
N ASN A 197 14.22 -13.96 11.53
CA ASN A 197 12.98 -13.65 12.23
C ASN A 197 12.61 -14.71 13.30
N HIS A 198 13.03 -15.96 13.12
CA HIS A 198 12.84 -17.01 14.11
C HIS A 198 13.48 -16.67 15.47
N TYR A 199 14.56 -15.88 15.47
CA TYR A 199 15.28 -15.48 16.68
C TYR A 199 14.79 -14.17 17.32
N ASP A 200 13.64 -13.64 16.88
CA ASP A 200 12.98 -12.45 17.44
C ASP A 200 13.91 -11.23 17.57
N LEU A 201 14.61 -10.91 16.50
CA LEU A 201 15.54 -9.80 16.46
C LEU A 201 14.84 -8.45 16.69
N HIS A 202 15.46 -7.61 17.50
CA HIS A 202 14.98 -6.27 17.73
C HIS A 202 14.89 -5.47 16.42
N ALA A 203 13.86 -4.64 16.27
CA ALA A 203 13.62 -3.86 15.04
C ALA A 203 14.86 -3.07 14.57
N LYS A 204 15.62 -2.48 15.50
CA LYS A 204 16.86 -1.75 15.21
C LYS A 204 17.96 -2.65 14.63
N ASP A 205 18.11 -3.87 15.16
CA ASP A 205 19.13 -4.81 14.68
C ASP A 205 18.77 -5.30 13.29
N LYS A 206 17.47 -5.50 13.04
CA LYS A 206 16.96 -5.83 11.72
C LYS A 206 17.23 -4.72 10.69
N GLU A 207 17.03 -3.45 11.08
CA GLU A 207 17.36 -2.31 10.22
C GLU A 207 18.85 -2.27 9.84
N LEU A 208 19.75 -2.61 10.76
CA LEU A 208 21.19 -2.68 10.51
C LEU A 208 21.57 -3.80 9.53
N LEU A 209 20.80 -4.89 9.46
CA LEU A 209 21.04 -5.98 8.52
C LEU A 209 20.57 -5.68 7.09
N MET A 210 19.61 -4.78 6.92
CA MET A 210 18.98 -4.53 5.62
C MET A 210 19.94 -4.09 4.50
N PRO A 211 20.96 -3.23 4.72
CA PRO A 211 21.93 -2.88 3.68
C PRO A 211 22.71 -4.11 3.19
N TYR A 212 23.14 -4.98 4.10
CA TYR A 212 23.88 -6.21 3.76
C TYR A 212 23.01 -7.21 3.00
N LEU A 213 21.74 -7.37 3.38
CA LEU A 213 20.80 -8.22 2.67
C LEU A 213 20.55 -7.73 1.24
N ARG A 214 20.53 -6.42 1.02
CA ARG A 214 20.42 -5.83 -0.32
C ARG A 214 21.66 -6.09 -1.17
N GLU A 215 22.84 -5.97 -0.57
CA GLU A 215 24.10 -6.28 -1.25
C GLU A 215 24.16 -7.76 -1.64
N ILE A 216 23.87 -8.67 -0.71
CA ILE A 216 23.76 -10.11 -0.96
C ILE A 216 22.74 -10.41 -2.05
N SER A 217 21.58 -9.76 -2.02
CA SER A 217 20.54 -9.89 -3.04
C SER A 217 21.07 -9.54 -4.44
N GLY A 218 21.84 -8.46 -4.55
CA GLY A 218 22.45 -8.04 -5.81
C GLY A 218 23.46 -9.06 -6.35
N VAL A 219 24.27 -9.63 -5.47
CA VAL A 219 25.24 -10.67 -5.84
C VAL A 219 24.55 -11.97 -6.26
N LEU A 220 23.51 -12.37 -5.56
CA LEU A 220 22.79 -13.62 -5.82
C LEU A 220 21.78 -13.53 -6.96
N GLU A 221 21.46 -12.33 -7.46
CA GLU A 221 20.48 -12.12 -8.54
C GLU A 221 20.74 -13.01 -9.77
N HIS A 222 22.02 -13.31 -10.04
CA HIS A 222 22.43 -14.15 -11.18
C HIS A 222 22.38 -15.66 -10.91
N TYR A 223 22.25 -16.07 -9.64
CA TYR A 223 22.35 -17.47 -9.23
C TYR A 223 21.04 -18.05 -8.73
N VAL A 224 20.06 -17.20 -8.45
CA VAL A 224 18.79 -17.60 -7.84
C VAL A 224 17.67 -17.37 -8.82
N ASN A 225 17.27 -18.43 -9.51
CA ASN A 225 16.06 -18.46 -10.33
C ASN A 225 14.89 -18.92 -9.47
N ASP A 226 14.38 -18.02 -8.60
CA ASP A 226 13.38 -18.46 -7.65
C ASP A 226 12.10 -17.65 -7.69
N THR A 227 11.03 -18.39 -7.69
CA THR A 227 9.74 -17.92 -7.20
C THR A 227 9.61 -18.32 -5.73
N LEU A 228 9.32 -17.37 -4.85
CA LEU A 228 8.95 -17.64 -3.45
C LEU A 228 7.63 -18.39 -3.34
N ILE A 229 6.90 -18.47 -4.43
CA ILE A 229 5.57 -19.04 -4.53
C ILE A 229 5.64 -20.35 -5.31
N ASP A 230 5.41 -21.48 -4.63
CA ASP A 230 5.28 -22.78 -5.27
C ASP A 230 3.99 -22.87 -6.10
N GLU A 231 3.89 -23.92 -6.93
CA GLU A 231 2.77 -24.08 -7.86
C GLU A 231 1.41 -24.28 -7.14
N GLU A 232 1.41 -24.88 -5.96
CA GLU A 232 0.19 -25.07 -5.16
C GLU A 232 -0.27 -23.71 -4.60
N SER A 233 0.63 -22.95 -4.00
CA SER A 233 0.37 -21.62 -3.51
C SER A 233 -0.08 -20.68 -4.62
N ARG A 234 0.50 -20.77 -5.83
CA ARG A 234 0.06 -20.04 -7.02
C ARG A 234 -1.40 -20.32 -7.36
N LYS A 235 -1.80 -21.58 -7.40
CA LYS A 235 -3.20 -21.97 -7.64
C LYS A 235 -4.13 -21.45 -6.55
N ARG A 236 -3.69 -21.47 -5.30
CA ARG A 236 -4.46 -20.92 -4.17
C ARG A 236 -4.65 -19.40 -4.30
N VAL A 237 -3.60 -18.66 -4.63
CA VAL A 237 -3.70 -17.21 -4.86
C VAL A 237 -4.71 -16.90 -5.95
N LEU A 238 -4.62 -17.56 -7.11
CA LEU A 238 -5.54 -17.35 -8.23
C LEU A 238 -7.00 -17.69 -7.87
N LYS A 239 -7.22 -18.67 -7.00
CA LYS A 239 -8.55 -19.02 -6.48
C LYS A 239 -9.09 -17.98 -5.49
N LEU A 240 -8.21 -17.38 -4.67
CA LEU A 240 -8.58 -16.39 -3.68
C LEU A 240 -8.76 -15.00 -4.30
N ALA A 241 -8.02 -14.72 -5.37
CA ALA A 241 -8.07 -13.42 -6.02
C ALA A 241 -9.44 -13.16 -6.64
N ARG A 242 -10.13 -12.17 -6.07
CA ARG A 242 -11.40 -11.64 -6.59
C ARG A 242 -11.11 -10.33 -7.29
N THR A 243 -10.90 -10.41 -8.60
CA THR A 243 -10.59 -9.23 -9.42
C THR A 243 -11.87 -8.55 -9.87
N PRO A 244 -12.04 -7.23 -9.67
CA PRO A 244 -13.16 -6.49 -10.22
C PRO A 244 -13.08 -6.51 -11.74
N MET A 245 -14.22 -6.62 -12.42
CA MET A 245 -14.26 -6.39 -13.86
C MET A 245 -13.81 -4.95 -14.13
N SER A 246 -12.77 -4.80 -14.95
CA SER A 246 -12.34 -3.48 -15.41
C SER A 246 -13.51 -2.82 -16.15
N ASN A 247 -13.90 -1.63 -15.72
CA ASN A 247 -14.71 -0.76 -16.57
C ASN A 247 -13.81 -0.36 -17.74
N SER A 248 -13.91 -1.12 -18.84
CA SER A 248 -13.29 -0.79 -20.12
C SER A 248 -13.91 0.46 -20.73
#